data_8132655bad0be00c42fa42f059c173d9
#
_entry.id   8132655bad0be00c42fa42f059c173d9
#
_cell.length_a   1.000
_cell.length_b   1.000
_cell.length_c   1.000
_cell.angle_alpha   90.00
_cell.angle_beta   90.00
_cell.angle_gamma   90.00
#
_symmetry.space_group_name_H-M   'P 1'
#
loop_
_entity.id
_entity.type
_entity.pdbx_description
1 polymer ?
#
loop_
_entity_poly.entity_id
_entity_poly.type
_entity_poly.pdbx_seq_one_letter_code
_entity_poly.pdbx_strand_id
1 'polypeptide(L)'
;MRAGLLVVACLLMMVGRAQSESDFRAWLRDDPDRAGEVGAFEDYLGKAGVGGVLATEQLLRNATSWHACKLDWSYSMPPRTLWPHIVPTIRFIRDEIVPRIGPVSVESGYREPKLNRCAGGAPLSAHAQFQALDLVPQKAITQKDLIAAVCKLHREHGQAFHIGLGFYGGVRFHIDTKSFRRWGSDNHGATSPCARMGA
;
A
#
# COMPACT_ATOMS: atom_id res chain seq x y z
N MET A 1 21.49 -9.37 27.25
CA MET A 1 21.57 -9.41 25.76
C MET A 1 20.30 -8.91 25.01
N ARG A 2 19.14 -8.68 25.65
CA ARG A 2 17.90 -8.22 24.97
C ARG A 2 17.82 -6.71 24.69
N ALA A 3 18.51 -5.87 25.47
CA ALA A 3 18.46 -4.41 25.32
C ALA A 3 19.20 -3.90 24.07
N GLY A 4 20.29 -4.55 23.66
CA GLY A 4 21.08 -4.13 22.49
C GLY A 4 20.34 -4.36 21.15
N LEU A 5 19.51 -5.41 21.06
CA LEU A 5 18.75 -5.71 19.83
C LEU A 5 17.65 -4.68 19.55
N LEU A 6 17.00 -4.18 20.60
CA LEU A 6 15.95 -3.15 20.50
C LEU A 6 16.51 -1.79 20.04
N VAL A 7 17.70 -1.40 20.51
CA VAL A 7 18.33 -0.13 20.12
C VAL A 7 18.75 -0.16 18.66
N VAL A 8 19.34 -1.26 18.17
CA VAL A 8 19.74 -1.42 16.76
C VAL A 8 18.52 -1.40 15.82
N ALA A 9 17.44 -2.06 16.18
CA ALA A 9 16.20 -2.05 15.39
C ALA A 9 15.58 -0.64 15.29
N CYS A 10 15.55 0.13 16.39
CA CYS A 10 15.09 1.52 16.38
C CYS A 10 15.97 2.43 15.52
N LEU A 11 17.30 2.28 15.59
CA LEU A 11 18.22 3.06 14.76
C LEU A 11 18.02 2.77 13.27
N LEU A 12 17.90 1.52 12.88
CA LEU A 12 17.67 1.13 11.47
C LEU A 12 16.35 1.69 10.93
N MET A 13 15.28 1.71 11.74
CA MET A 13 14.00 2.30 11.34
C MET A 13 14.08 3.83 11.21
N MET A 14 14.85 4.50 12.06
CA MET A 14 15.05 5.96 11.97
C MET A 14 15.87 6.34 10.74
N VAL A 15 16.91 5.60 10.43
CA VAL A 15 17.74 5.83 9.23
C VAL A 15 16.92 5.59 7.95
N GLY A 16 16.13 4.53 7.90
CA GLY A 16 15.26 4.24 6.74
C GLY A 16 14.19 5.32 6.50
N ARG A 17 13.60 5.88 7.57
CA ARG A 17 12.65 7.00 7.46
C ARG A 17 13.31 8.28 6.99
N ALA A 18 14.47 8.62 7.51
CA ALA A 18 15.21 9.81 7.10
C ALA A 18 15.62 9.73 5.62
N GLN A 19 16.05 8.55 5.15
CA GLN A 19 16.39 8.35 3.75
C GLN A 19 15.17 8.50 2.84
N SER A 20 14.04 7.86 3.18
CA SER A 20 12.78 7.97 2.41
C SER A 20 12.29 9.42 2.33
N GLU A 21 12.36 10.18 3.44
CA GLU A 21 11.98 11.59 3.45
C GLU A 21 12.92 12.45 2.58
N SER A 22 14.23 12.16 2.59
CA SER A 22 15.19 12.86 1.73
C SER A 22 14.95 12.59 0.25
N ASP A 23 14.63 11.34 -0.11
CA ASP A 23 14.36 10.92 -1.49
C ASP A 23 13.06 11.53 -2.00
N PHE A 24 12.02 11.59 -1.16
CA PHE A 24 10.76 12.24 -1.51
C PHE A 24 10.95 13.74 -1.74
N ARG A 25 11.70 14.42 -0.88
CA ARG A 25 12.02 15.84 -1.07
C ARG A 25 12.86 16.09 -2.33
N ALA A 26 13.77 15.17 -2.68
CA ALA A 26 14.54 15.26 -3.91
C ALA A 26 13.61 15.08 -5.13
N TRP A 27 12.72 14.11 -5.09
CA TRP A 27 11.70 13.89 -6.13
C TRP A 27 10.77 15.09 -6.32
N LEU A 28 10.36 15.78 -5.23
CA LEU A 28 9.57 17.02 -5.33
C LEU A 28 10.31 18.15 -6.02
N ARG A 29 11.64 18.24 -5.85
CA ARG A 29 12.46 19.31 -6.45
C ARG A 29 12.86 19.05 -7.90
N ASP A 30 12.78 17.81 -8.33
CA ASP A 30 13.14 17.38 -9.69
C ASP A 30 12.19 17.95 -10.76
N ASP A 31 10.98 18.33 -10.36
CA ASP A 31 9.97 18.93 -11.22
C ASP A 31 9.32 20.12 -10.48
N PRO A 32 9.34 21.35 -11.04
CA PRO A 32 8.86 22.56 -10.36
C PRO A 32 7.37 22.54 -10.02
N ASP A 33 6.54 21.81 -10.79
CA ASP A 33 5.10 21.75 -10.60
C ASP A 33 4.67 20.68 -9.60
N ARG A 34 5.55 19.74 -9.31
CA ARG A 34 5.24 18.54 -8.54
C ARG A 34 4.82 18.83 -7.10
N ALA A 35 5.47 19.77 -6.44
CA ALA A 35 5.09 20.17 -5.08
C ALA A 35 3.67 20.75 -5.03
N GLY A 36 3.28 21.53 -6.04
CA GLY A 36 1.92 22.04 -6.18
C GLY A 36 0.88 20.95 -6.44
N GLU A 37 1.24 19.95 -7.26
CA GLU A 37 0.36 18.80 -7.52
C GLU A 37 0.17 17.93 -6.28
N VAL A 38 1.23 17.68 -5.51
CA VAL A 38 1.16 16.94 -4.24
C VAL A 38 0.29 17.70 -3.23
N GLY A 39 0.46 19.02 -3.08
CA GLY A 39 -0.40 19.84 -2.23
C GLY A 39 -1.87 19.78 -2.65
N ALA A 40 -2.15 19.86 -3.96
CA ALA A 40 -3.52 19.69 -4.48
C ALA A 40 -4.11 18.30 -4.20
N PHE A 41 -3.29 17.26 -4.23
CA PHE A 41 -3.71 15.90 -3.87
C PHE A 41 -4.01 15.79 -2.37
N GLU A 42 -3.18 16.38 -1.51
CA GLU A 42 -3.43 16.44 -0.06
C GLU A 42 -4.74 17.14 0.27
N ASP A 43 -4.98 18.30 -0.35
CA ASP A 43 -6.25 19.03 -0.23
C ASP A 43 -7.45 18.19 -0.68
N TYR A 44 -7.28 17.46 -1.78
CA TYR A 44 -8.32 16.55 -2.27
C TYR A 44 -8.63 15.44 -1.26
N LEU A 45 -7.60 14.78 -0.69
CA LEU A 45 -7.78 13.74 0.33
C LEU A 45 -8.43 14.32 1.61
N GLY A 46 -8.04 15.53 2.00
CA GLY A 46 -8.67 16.27 3.12
C GLY A 46 -10.17 16.48 2.90
N LYS A 47 -10.55 17.01 1.75
CA LYS A 47 -11.97 17.22 1.35
C LYS A 47 -12.74 15.89 1.25
N ALA A 48 -12.10 14.81 0.84
CA ALA A 48 -12.69 13.47 0.80
C ALA A 48 -12.82 12.80 2.18
N GLY A 49 -12.31 13.43 3.26
CA GLY A 49 -12.36 12.92 4.63
C GLY A 49 -11.41 11.75 4.90
N VAL A 50 -10.33 11.66 4.12
CA VAL A 50 -9.29 10.62 4.26
C VAL A 50 -7.86 11.20 4.39
N GLY A 51 -7.74 12.51 4.51
CA GLY A 51 -6.46 13.18 4.76
C GLY A 51 -5.83 12.73 6.08
N GLY A 52 -4.52 12.50 6.07
CA GLY A 52 -3.76 12.10 7.26
C GLY A 52 -3.95 10.65 7.73
N VAL A 53 -4.80 9.84 7.08
CA VAL A 53 -4.94 8.41 7.38
C VAL A 53 -3.65 7.65 7.06
N LEU A 54 -3.06 7.97 5.92
CA LEU A 54 -1.77 7.48 5.45
C LEU A 54 -0.93 8.69 5.03
N ALA A 55 0.38 8.63 5.20
CA ALA A 55 1.27 9.71 4.76
C ALA A 55 1.25 9.83 3.23
N THR A 56 1.16 11.05 2.70
CA THR A 56 1.10 11.31 1.25
C THR A 56 2.32 10.74 0.54
N GLU A 57 3.52 10.92 1.11
CA GLU A 57 4.74 10.29 0.60
C GLU A 57 4.56 8.79 0.35
N GLN A 58 3.94 8.08 1.29
CA GLN A 58 3.74 6.64 1.17
C GLN A 58 2.70 6.30 0.10
N LEU A 59 1.61 7.06 -0.02
CA LEU A 59 0.59 6.87 -1.06
C LEU A 59 1.14 7.02 -2.48
N LEU A 60 2.18 7.84 -2.64
CA LEU A 60 2.83 8.11 -3.93
C LEU A 60 3.98 7.14 -4.25
N ARG A 61 4.35 6.22 -3.33
CA ARG A 61 5.28 5.13 -3.65
C ARG A 61 4.73 4.27 -4.78
N ASN A 62 5.57 4.01 -5.77
CA ASN A 62 5.18 3.20 -6.92
C ASN A 62 5.39 1.69 -6.69
N ALA A 63 6.22 0.97 -7.42
CA ALA A 63 6.51 -0.44 -7.16
C ALA A 63 7.87 -0.60 -6.49
N THR A 64 8.03 -1.58 -5.61
CA THR A 64 9.34 -1.90 -5.00
C THR A 64 10.40 -2.30 -6.03
N SER A 65 9.99 -2.69 -7.25
CA SER A 65 10.85 -3.01 -8.39
C SER A 65 11.19 -1.80 -9.28
N TRP A 66 10.88 -0.57 -8.86
CA TRP A 66 11.08 0.65 -9.66
C TRP A 66 12.49 0.76 -10.27
N HIS A 67 13.52 0.49 -9.47
CA HIS A 67 14.91 0.55 -9.91
C HIS A 67 15.22 -0.53 -10.98
N ALA A 68 14.77 -1.77 -10.79
CA ALA A 68 14.89 -2.85 -11.77
C ALA A 68 14.13 -2.52 -13.06
N CYS A 69 13.07 -1.73 -12.97
CA CYS A 69 12.29 -1.22 -14.11
C CYS A 69 12.87 0.07 -14.72
N LYS A 70 14.05 0.50 -14.27
CA LYS A 70 14.78 1.68 -14.78
C LYS A 70 13.96 2.98 -14.68
N LEU A 71 13.28 3.17 -13.57
CA LEU A 71 12.72 4.47 -13.20
C LEU A 71 13.77 5.25 -12.37
N ASP A 72 13.74 6.57 -12.50
CA ASP A 72 14.64 7.47 -11.77
C ASP A 72 14.19 7.62 -10.30
N TRP A 73 12.90 7.43 -10.03
CA TRP A 73 12.29 7.65 -8.71
C TRP A 73 11.40 6.51 -8.26
N SER A 74 11.36 6.29 -6.95
CA SER A 74 10.44 5.36 -6.28
C SER A 74 9.02 5.93 -6.10
N TYR A 75 8.76 7.11 -6.63
CA TYR A 75 7.49 7.83 -6.51
C TYR A 75 6.89 8.10 -7.88
N SER A 76 5.56 8.08 -7.94
CA SER A 76 4.80 8.44 -9.14
C SER A 76 3.55 9.20 -8.75
N MET A 77 3.29 10.33 -9.43
CA MET A 77 2.05 11.09 -9.24
C MET A 77 0.95 10.46 -10.10
N PRO A 78 -0.17 10.01 -9.50
CA PRO A 78 -1.30 9.52 -10.28
C PRO A 78 -2.00 10.69 -10.99
N PRO A 79 -2.50 10.51 -12.23
CA PRO A 79 -3.36 11.49 -12.89
C PRO A 79 -4.53 11.89 -11.99
N ARG A 80 -4.93 13.16 -12.01
CA ARG A 80 -6.03 13.71 -11.19
C ARG A 80 -7.34 12.94 -11.36
N THR A 81 -7.60 12.43 -12.56
CA THR A 81 -8.78 11.60 -12.86
C THR A 81 -8.83 10.30 -12.07
N LEU A 82 -7.70 9.82 -11.56
CA LEU A 82 -7.62 8.60 -10.76
C LEU A 82 -7.67 8.84 -9.25
N TRP A 83 -7.56 10.08 -8.77
CA TRP A 83 -7.58 10.39 -7.34
C TRP A 83 -8.84 9.88 -6.61
N PRO A 84 -10.06 9.96 -7.20
CA PRO A 84 -11.24 9.41 -6.55
C PRO A 84 -11.17 7.91 -6.25
N HIS A 85 -10.41 7.16 -7.03
CA HIS A 85 -10.38 5.71 -6.93
C HIS A 85 -9.70 5.19 -5.67
N ILE A 86 -8.73 5.96 -5.09
CA ILE A 86 -8.03 5.52 -3.88
C ILE A 86 -8.83 5.78 -2.60
N VAL A 87 -9.80 6.69 -2.64
CA VAL A 87 -10.55 7.11 -1.45
C VAL A 87 -11.28 5.96 -0.75
N PRO A 88 -12.02 5.08 -1.45
CA PRO A 88 -12.65 3.92 -0.82
C PRO A 88 -11.65 2.99 -0.14
N THR A 89 -10.48 2.77 -0.77
CA THR A 89 -9.42 1.93 -0.21
C THR A 89 -8.84 2.52 1.08
N ILE A 90 -8.58 3.83 1.11
CA ILE A 90 -8.08 4.51 2.33
C ILE A 90 -9.14 4.48 3.43
N ARG A 91 -10.43 4.67 3.11
CA ARG A 91 -11.52 4.54 4.08
C ARG A 91 -11.56 3.14 4.70
N PHE A 92 -11.50 2.12 3.87
CA PHE A 92 -11.48 0.73 4.35
C PHE A 92 -10.28 0.46 5.26
N ILE A 93 -9.10 1.01 4.92
CA ILE A 93 -7.91 0.88 5.77
C ILE A 93 -8.14 1.58 7.12
N ARG A 94 -8.66 2.81 7.13
CA ARG A 94 -8.96 3.57 8.34
C ARG A 94 -9.96 2.85 9.25
N ASP A 95 -11.07 2.40 8.65
CA ASP A 95 -12.24 1.97 9.41
C ASP A 95 -12.19 0.48 9.77
N GLU A 96 -11.48 -0.32 8.97
CA GLU A 96 -11.51 -1.78 9.11
C GLU A 96 -10.12 -2.39 9.38
N ILE A 97 -9.08 -1.97 8.70
CA ILE A 97 -7.73 -2.56 8.84
C ILE A 97 -7.05 -2.07 10.12
N VAL A 98 -6.93 -0.73 10.28
CA VAL A 98 -6.20 -0.13 11.39
C VAL A 98 -6.75 -0.54 12.77
N PRO A 99 -8.07 -0.62 12.99
CA PRO A 99 -8.61 -1.09 14.27
C PRO A 99 -8.25 -2.54 14.64
N ARG A 100 -7.92 -3.37 13.64
CA ARG A 100 -7.66 -4.82 13.85
C ARG A 100 -6.19 -5.18 13.95
N ILE A 101 -5.35 -4.57 13.14
CA ILE A 101 -3.91 -4.90 13.10
C ILE A 101 -2.99 -3.74 13.48
N GLY A 102 -3.57 -2.58 13.82
CA GLY A 102 -2.82 -1.36 14.11
C GLY A 102 -2.41 -0.60 12.85
N PRO A 103 -1.60 0.48 13.01
CA PRO A 103 -1.14 1.29 11.90
C PRO A 103 -0.38 0.47 10.85
N VAL A 104 -0.51 0.86 9.59
CA VAL A 104 0.15 0.25 8.45
C VAL A 104 1.00 1.27 7.69
N SER A 105 2.02 0.79 6.98
CA SER A 105 2.80 1.55 6.01
C SER A 105 2.48 1.08 4.61
N VAL A 106 2.51 2.00 3.63
CA VAL A 106 2.34 1.67 2.21
C VAL A 106 3.70 1.39 1.58
N GLU A 107 3.83 0.24 0.94
CA GLU A 107 5.01 -0.18 0.19
C GLU A 107 4.88 0.08 -1.31
N SER A 108 3.64 0.08 -1.82
CA SER A 108 3.35 0.35 -3.23
C SER A 108 1.93 0.87 -3.38
N GLY A 109 1.77 1.97 -4.10
CA GLY A 109 0.51 2.60 -4.46
C GLY A 109 0.31 2.60 -5.98
N TYR A 110 0.27 3.80 -6.60
CA TYR A 110 0.07 3.94 -8.03
C TYR A 110 1.25 3.39 -8.84
N ARG A 111 0.92 2.63 -9.88
CA ARG A 111 1.88 2.15 -10.88
C ARG A 111 1.47 2.61 -12.26
N GLU A 112 2.23 3.50 -12.85
CA GLU A 112 2.01 3.87 -14.26
C GLU A 112 2.05 2.62 -15.17
N PRO A 113 1.39 2.63 -16.34
CA PRO A 113 1.23 1.44 -17.17
C PRO A 113 2.54 0.75 -17.57
N LYS A 114 3.60 1.54 -17.82
CA LYS A 114 4.94 1.00 -18.18
C LYS A 114 5.55 0.26 -16.98
N LEU A 115 5.54 0.89 -15.80
CA LEU A 115 6.03 0.27 -14.57
C LEU A 115 5.19 -0.96 -14.21
N ASN A 116 3.87 -0.88 -14.32
CA ASN A 116 2.99 -2.01 -14.01
C ASN A 116 3.34 -3.25 -14.85
N ARG A 117 3.57 -3.08 -16.15
CA ARG A 117 4.01 -4.19 -17.02
C ARG A 117 5.37 -4.74 -16.61
N CYS A 118 6.35 -3.88 -16.36
CA CYS A 118 7.69 -4.28 -15.95
C CYS A 118 7.67 -5.02 -14.60
N ALA A 119 6.86 -4.57 -13.67
CA ALA A 119 6.70 -5.17 -12.35
C ALA A 119 5.87 -6.47 -12.36
N GLY A 120 5.49 -7.00 -13.52
CA GLY A 120 4.69 -8.22 -13.65
C GLY A 120 3.22 -8.03 -13.24
N GLY A 121 2.73 -6.80 -13.21
CA GLY A 121 1.34 -6.51 -12.89
C GLY A 121 0.37 -6.90 -14.00
N ALA A 122 -0.84 -7.34 -13.63
CA ALA A 122 -1.89 -7.65 -14.58
C ALA A 122 -2.25 -6.43 -15.47
N PRO A 123 -2.69 -6.62 -16.73
CA PRO A 123 -3.05 -5.51 -17.61
C PRO A 123 -4.09 -4.56 -17.03
N LEU A 124 -5.05 -5.09 -16.27
CA LEU A 124 -6.10 -4.34 -15.57
C LEU A 124 -5.82 -4.24 -14.06
N SER A 125 -4.56 -4.07 -13.68
CA SER A 125 -4.14 -3.96 -12.27
C SER A 125 -4.86 -2.81 -11.55
N ALA A 126 -5.32 -3.07 -10.32
CA ALA A 126 -5.88 -2.05 -9.45
C ALA A 126 -4.84 -0.97 -9.08
N HIS A 127 -3.54 -1.30 -9.05
CA HIS A 127 -2.47 -0.32 -8.88
C HIS A 127 -2.37 0.67 -10.06
N ALA A 128 -2.56 0.20 -11.30
CA ALA A 128 -2.55 1.06 -12.49
C ALA A 128 -3.79 1.98 -12.56
N GLN A 129 -4.84 1.66 -11.81
CA GLN A 129 -6.05 2.49 -11.66
C GLN A 129 -6.05 3.30 -10.35
N PHE A 130 -4.96 3.28 -9.60
CA PHE A 130 -4.85 3.91 -8.29
C PHE A 130 -5.99 3.50 -7.33
N GLN A 131 -6.35 2.22 -7.32
CA GLN A 131 -7.38 1.64 -6.43
C GLN A 131 -6.77 0.72 -5.37
N ALA A 132 -5.45 0.50 -5.39
CA ALA A 132 -4.77 -0.50 -4.61
C ALA A 132 -3.59 0.05 -3.84
N LEU A 133 -3.37 -0.54 -2.66
CA LEU A 133 -2.17 -0.34 -1.84
C LEU A 133 -1.62 -1.69 -1.39
N ASP A 134 -0.30 -1.84 -1.50
CA ASP A 134 0.41 -2.92 -0.83
C ASP A 134 0.88 -2.40 0.54
N LEU A 135 0.55 -3.12 1.59
CA LEU A 135 0.68 -2.70 2.97
C LEU A 135 1.57 -3.62 3.79
N VAL A 136 2.24 -3.05 4.79
CA VAL A 136 2.91 -3.78 5.87
C VAL A 136 2.47 -3.21 7.23
N PRO A 137 2.21 -4.03 8.25
CA PRO A 137 1.93 -3.56 9.60
C PRO A 137 3.14 -2.84 10.20
N GLN A 138 2.91 -1.72 10.90
CA GLN A 138 3.97 -0.99 11.63
C GLN A 138 4.32 -1.64 12.97
N LYS A 139 3.37 -2.38 13.56
CA LYS A 139 3.60 -3.16 14.77
C LYS A 139 4.03 -4.57 14.42
N ALA A 140 4.86 -5.16 15.27
CA ALA A 140 5.23 -6.56 15.13
C ALA A 140 3.98 -7.45 15.21
N ILE A 141 3.78 -8.25 14.17
CA ILE A 141 2.72 -9.25 14.08
C ILE A 141 3.28 -10.48 13.38
N THR A 142 2.87 -11.67 13.77
CA THR A 142 3.26 -12.87 13.02
C THR A 142 2.49 -12.95 11.70
N GLN A 143 3.08 -13.57 10.68
CA GLN A 143 2.38 -13.80 9.41
C GLN A 143 1.06 -14.56 9.62
N LYS A 144 1.06 -15.54 10.53
CA LYS A 144 -0.14 -16.32 10.89
C LYS A 144 -1.26 -15.42 11.45
N ASP A 145 -0.93 -14.54 12.39
CA ASP A 145 -1.92 -13.66 13.03
C ASP A 145 -2.43 -12.59 12.06
N LEU A 146 -1.54 -12.05 11.22
CA LEU A 146 -1.94 -11.13 10.14
C LEU A 146 -2.94 -11.79 9.20
N ILE A 147 -2.60 -12.98 8.68
CA ILE A 147 -3.48 -13.73 7.76
C ILE A 147 -4.84 -13.99 8.44
N ALA A 148 -4.84 -14.45 9.69
CA ALA A 148 -6.08 -14.71 10.44
C ALA A 148 -6.96 -13.46 10.54
N ALA A 149 -6.36 -12.32 10.90
CA ALA A 149 -7.07 -11.05 11.06
C ALA A 149 -7.67 -10.54 9.74
N VAL A 150 -6.85 -10.45 8.67
CA VAL A 150 -7.31 -9.88 7.40
C VAL A 150 -8.21 -10.83 6.61
N CYS A 151 -8.06 -12.16 6.74
CA CYS A 151 -8.98 -13.12 6.15
C CYS A 151 -10.35 -13.09 6.83
N LYS A 152 -10.40 -12.95 8.16
CA LYS A 152 -11.65 -12.76 8.89
C LYS A 152 -12.36 -11.50 8.39
N LEU A 153 -11.63 -10.39 8.32
CA LEU A 153 -12.16 -9.13 7.83
C LEU A 153 -12.69 -9.22 6.40
N HIS A 154 -11.93 -9.85 5.49
CA HIS A 154 -12.34 -10.04 4.11
C HIS A 154 -13.62 -10.87 3.99
N ARG A 155 -13.80 -11.88 4.85
CA ARG A 155 -15.02 -12.69 4.88
C ARG A 155 -16.23 -11.89 5.40
N GLU A 156 -16.03 -11.06 6.43
CA GLU A 156 -17.10 -10.31 7.09
C GLU A 156 -17.55 -9.08 6.29
N HIS A 157 -16.61 -8.34 5.73
CA HIS A 157 -16.84 -7.02 5.13
C HIS A 157 -16.44 -6.94 3.65
N GLY A 158 -15.60 -7.86 3.17
CA GLY A 158 -14.98 -7.76 1.84
C GLY A 158 -15.98 -7.68 0.69
N GLN A 159 -17.10 -8.40 0.76
CA GLN A 159 -18.15 -8.36 -0.27
C GLN A 159 -18.77 -6.97 -0.36
N ALA A 160 -19.16 -6.38 0.78
CA ALA A 160 -19.83 -5.08 0.84
C ALA A 160 -18.95 -3.93 0.31
N PHE A 161 -17.64 -4.04 0.52
CA PHE A 161 -16.67 -3.03 0.10
C PHE A 161 -15.92 -3.40 -1.19
N HIS A 162 -16.30 -4.48 -1.87
CA HIS A 162 -15.64 -4.97 -3.09
C HIS A 162 -14.14 -5.23 -2.93
N ILE A 163 -13.72 -5.74 -1.78
CA ILE A 163 -12.31 -5.87 -1.42
C ILE A 163 -11.60 -6.96 -2.21
N GLY A 164 -10.53 -6.56 -2.91
CA GLY A 164 -9.48 -7.46 -3.36
C GLY A 164 -8.42 -7.61 -2.27
N LEU A 165 -8.15 -8.86 -1.83
CA LEU A 165 -7.15 -9.19 -0.82
C LEU A 165 -6.09 -10.13 -1.41
N GLY A 166 -4.84 -9.67 -1.43
CA GLY A 166 -3.70 -10.46 -1.91
C GLY A 166 -2.63 -10.65 -0.84
N PHE A 167 -1.87 -11.74 -0.95
CA PHE A 167 -0.78 -12.03 -0.03
C PHE A 167 0.52 -12.19 -0.79
N TYR A 168 1.58 -11.59 -0.22
CA TYR A 168 2.96 -11.74 -0.66
C TYR A 168 3.76 -12.54 0.37
N GLY A 169 5.07 -12.54 0.26
CA GLY A 169 5.93 -13.11 1.29
C GLY A 169 5.93 -12.29 2.58
N GLY A 170 6.12 -12.96 3.72
CA GLY A 170 6.17 -12.30 5.04
C GLY A 170 4.83 -11.70 5.46
N VAL A 171 4.86 -10.45 5.92
CA VAL A 171 3.69 -9.71 6.43
C VAL A 171 3.17 -8.66 5.45
N ARG A 172 3.62 -8.67 4.19
CA ARG A 172 3.12 -7.78 3.14
C ARG A 172 1.84 -8.34 2.54
N PHE A 173 0.84 -7.49 2.40
CA PHE A 173 -0.45 -7.84 1.80
C PHE A 173 -1.00 -6.70 0.95
N HIS A 174 -1.87 -7.04 0.03
CA HIS A 174 -2.53 -6.13 -0.91
C HIS A 174 -3.97 -5.90 -0.51
N ILE A 175 -4.42 -4.65 -0.60
CA ILE A 175 -5.83 -4.26 -0.48
C ILE A 175 -6.21 -3.37 -1.66
N ASP A 176 -7.35 -3.67 -2.29
CA ASP A 176 -8.00 -2.79 -3.26
C ASP A 176 -9.53 -2.85 -3.14
N THR A 177 -10.22 -1.90 -3.77
CA THR A 177 -11.68 -1.80 -3.80
C THR A 177 -12.25 -2.01 -5.22
N LYS A 178 -11.54 -2.75 -6.07
CA LYS A 178 -11.95 -2.98 -7.46
C LYS A 178 -13.01 -4.06 -7.59
N SER A 179 -12.82 -5.19 -6.92
CA SER A 179 -13.80 -6.29 -6.92
C SER A 179 -13.51 -7.27 -5.78
N PHE A 180 -14.56 -7.91 -5.26
CA PHE A 180 -14.42 -8.93 -4.23
C PHE A 180 -13.68 -10.16 -4.77
N ARG A 181 -12.44 -10.36 -4.33
CA ARG A 181 -11.59 -11.48 -4.71
C ARG A 181 -10.43 -11.65 -3.73
N ARG A 182 -9.75 -12.80 -3.81
CA ARG A 182 -8.55 -13.08 -3.00
C ARG A 182 -7.54 -13.91 -3.80
N TRP A 183 -6.26 -13.81 -3.45
CA TRP A 183 -5.20 -14.60 -4.07
C TRP A 183 -4.00 -14.80 -3.14
N GLY A 184 -3.19 -15.83 -3.42
CA GLY A 184 -1.92 -16.11 -2.78
C GLY A 184 -0.73 -15.47 -3.51
N SER A 185 0.48 -15.80 -3.09
CA SER A 185 1.73 -15.23 -3.64
C SER A 185 1.99 -15.57 -5.12
N ASP A 186 1.28 -16.55 -5.66
CA ASP A 186 1.30 -16.95 -7.07
C ASP A 186 0.17 -16.29 -7.90
N ASN A 187 -0.54 -15.33 -7.33
CA ASN A 187 -1.69 -14.62 -7.92
C ASN A 187 -2.92 -15.49 -8.20
N HIS A 188 -3.03 -16.70 -7.62
CA HIS A 188 -4.20 -17.57 -7.79
C HIS A 188 -5.11 -17.55 -6.56
N GLY A 189 -6.44 -17.55 -6.80
CA GLY A 189 -7.44 -17.55 -5.73
C GLY A 189 -7.42 -18.81 -4.87
N ALA A 190 -7.14 -19.97 -5.49
CA ALA A 190 -7.08 -21.27 -4.81
C ALA A 190 -5.93 -21.37 -3.79
N THR A 191 -4.83 -20.65 -4.02
CA THR A 191 -3.66 -20.62 -3.14
C THR A 191 -3.73 -19.55 -2.07
N SER A 192 -4.76 -18.71 -2.10
CA SER A 192 -4.97 -17.72 -1.05
C SER A 192 -5.01 -18.38 0.32
N PRO A 193 -4.26 -17.86 1.31
CA PRO A 193 -4.35 -18.35 2.69
C PRO A 193 -5.78 -18.36 3.24
N CYS A 194 -6.61 -17.40 2.82
CA CYS A 194 -8.01 -17.33 3.22
C CYS A 194 -8.90 -18.45 2.65
N ALA A 195 -8.47 -19.12 1.59
CA ALA A 195 -9.23 -20.26 1.05
C ALA A 195 -9.23 -21.46 2.01
N ARG A 196 -8.16 -21.58 2.82
CA ARG A 196 -7.96 -22.69 3.78
C ARG A 196 -8.56 -22.42 5.16
N MET A 197 -8.99 -21.19 5.43
CA MET A 197 -9.52 -20.75 6.74
C MET A 197 -11.06 -20.72 6.81
N GLY A 198 -11.73 -21.17 5.79
CA GLY A 198 -13.21 -21.11 5.66
C GLY A 198 -13.87 -22.45 5.35
N ALA A 199 -13.16 -23.57 5.59
CA ALA A 199 -13.74 -24.92 5.60
C ALA A 199 -14.08 -25.33 7.02
#